data_a7e8e8106de48408fe87ff16a4035eb5
#
_entry.id   a7e8e8106de48408fe87ff16a4035eb5
#
_cell.length_a   1.000
_cell.length_b   1.000
_cell.length_c   1.000
_cell.angle_alpha   90.00
_cell.angle_beta   90.00
_cell.angle_gamma   90.00
#
_symmetry.space_group_name_H-M   'P 1'
#
loop_
_entity.id
_entity.type
_entity.pdbx_description
1 polymer ?
#
loop_
_entity_poly.entity_id
_entity_poly.type
_entity_poly.pdbx_seq_one_letter_code
_entity_poly.pdbx_strand_id
1 'polypeptide(L)'
;MNQNALKTELAAPALTGFRQAWVWRPLASLTPAQVAEILRRASMGDAHDFLIAAADIEEKDLHYRAVLQTRKLAVAGLPWDVQPADESRAAKKAADLARRVLEAIDMPELMVQLLDAISKGYAVAEILWQTDGPTWTPAAILPREAHWFRFDRETGRELRLCDGTPDGEQLPPYKFICHTPKIMAGIPIMGGLARSALWAWVFKSYALRDWAAFAELYGQPIRIGKYEQGATREDIAVLKRAVFELGSDAGAVIPASMALEIVESSAKSASADLYQRLIEYLDRQVSKAVLGQTLTTDQGSSGSLAQARVHDEVRADLMRADARALAATLTRDLITPLIALNMPDAPLPRLTLIVEEPEDMAALADQLAKLAPLGLPIPQRWVREKWGIPEAAPDEPVLGQQGSGIMDQGSGIRDQGSETQSAHRRMQFAQAQAEPAPDALDELVAEALSGWEPQMQPMVDPLQALLDRAAAEGWTAQQLIDALPGVIDDMDAAQLTDALARAAFVARLAGVHGREPRRE
;
A
#
# COMPACT_ATOMS: atom_id res chain seq x y z
N MET A 1 21.52 17.25 -34.97
CA MET A 1 21.03 17.42 -33.61
C MET A 1 21.66 18.68 -33.02
N ASN A 2 20.88 19.61 -32.47
CA ASN A 2 21.41 20.85 -31.88
C ASN A 2 22.00 20.55 -30.50
N GLN A 3 23.34 20.46 -30.42
CA GLN A 3 24.03 20.13 -29.16
C GLN A 3 23.81 21.18 -28.06
N ASN A 4 23.53 22.43 -28.41
CA ASN A 4 23.22 23.46 -27.42
C ASN A 4 21.87 23.21 -26.74
N ALA A 5 20.88 22.67 -27.46
CA ALA A 5 19.58 22.34 -26.87
C ALA A 5 19.67 21.25 -25.79
N LEU A 6 20.68 20.35 -25.86
CA LEU A 6 20.90 19.34 -24.83
C LEU A 6 21.45 19.92 -23.53
N LYS A 7 22.23 21.01 -23.62
CA LYS A 7 22.91 21.65 -22.48
C LYS A 7 22.03 22.71 -21.78
N THR A 8 21.00 23.22 -22.46
CA THR A 8 20.12 24.29 -21.95
C THR A 8 18.81 23.70 -21.42
N GLU A 9 18.28 24.28 -20.37
CA GLU A 9 17.00 23.92 -19.79
C GLU A 9 15.85 24.35 -20.72
N LEU A 10 14.98 23.42 -21.12
CA LEU A 10 13.85 23.69 -22.02
C LEU A 10 12.54 23.83 -21.23
N ALA A 11 12.30 22.95 -20.27
CA ALA A 11 11.12 22.98 -19.43
C ALA A 11 11.39 23.79 -18.14
N ALA A 12 11.95 24.99 -18.30
CA ALA A 12 12.20 25.89 -17.17
C ALA A 12 10.87 26.39 -16.57
N PRO A 13 10.80 26.56 -15.22
CA PRO A 13 9.66 27.21 -14.58
C PRO A 13 9.45 28.63 -15.11
N ALA A 14 8.19 29.07 -15.18
CA ALA A 14 7.81 30.41 -15.59
C ALA A 14 6.91 31.06 -14.53
N LEU A 15 6.92 32.38 -14.44
CA LEU A 15 6.05 33.10 -13.51
C LEU A 15 4.58 33.12 -13.96
N THR A 16 4.33 32.93 -15.26
CA THR A 16 2.98 32.94 -15.84
C THR A 16 2.84 31.80 -16.87
N GLY A 17 1.61 31.43 -17.20
CA GLY A 17 1.31 30.37 -18.16
C GLY A 17 1.29 28.97 -17.56
N PHE A 18 1.54 27.93 -18.36
CA PHE A 18 1.38 26.53 -17.96
C PHE A 18 2.52 25.99 -17.09
N ARG A 19 3.69 26.61 -17.11
CA ARG A 19 4.89 26.12 -16.41
C ARG A 19 5.16 26.85 -15.09
N GLN A 20 4.09 27.20 -14.36
CA GLN A 20 4.24 27.79 -13.02
C GLN A 20 4.71 26.73 -12.03
N ALA A 21 5.76 27.04 -11.26
CA ALA A 21 6.21 26.19 -10.16
C ALA A 21 5.24 26.27 -8.97
N TRP A 22 4.60 27.43 -8.76
CA TRP A 22 3.67 27.66 -7.68
C TRP A 22 2.25 27.72 -8.23
N VAL A 23 1.52 26.61 -8.09
CA VAL A 23 0.11 26.51 -8.47
C VAL A 23 -0.73 26.41 -7.22
N TRP A 24 -1.66 27.35 -7.05
CA TRP A 24 -2.64 27.25 -5.98
C TRP A 24 -3.60 26.08 -6.26
N ARG A 25 -3.77 25.21 -5.27
CA ARG A 25 -4.52 23.96 -5.40
C ARG A 25 -5.76 24.00 -4.49
N PRO A 26 -6.93 24.43 -5.00
CA PRO A 26 -8.13 24.66 -4.20
C PRO A 26 -9.01 23.41 -3.99
N LEU A 27 -8.43 22.22 -3.78
CA LEU A 27 -9.21 20.97 -3.71
C LEU A 27 -10.08 20.79 -2.45
N ALA A 28 -9.92 21.62 -1.43
CA ALA A 28 -10.70 21.50 -0.21
C ALA A 28 -12.23 21.61 -0.40
N SER A 29 -12.70 21.99 -1.60
CA SER A 29 -14.12 22.21 -1.93
C SER A 29 -14.61 21.52 -3.20
N LEU A 30 -13.87 20.54 -3.75
CA LEU A 30 -14.33 19.83 -4.95
C LEU A 30 -15.64 19.08 -4.71
N THR A 31 -16.59 19.36 -5.56
CA THR A 31 -17.85 18.61 -5.62
C THR A 31 -17.71 17.38 -6.53
N PRO A 32 -18.55 16.35 -6.37
CA PRO A 32 -18.57 15.21 -7.29
C PRO A 32 -18.76 15.60 -8.77
N ALA A 33 -19.54 16.64 -9.05
CA ALA A 33 -19.75 17.14 -10.40
C ALA A 33 -18.45 17.74 -11.01
N GLN A 34 -17.70 18.50 -10.20
CA GLN A 34 -16.41 19.04 -10.63
C GLN A 34 -15.37 17.94 -10.87
N VAL A 35 -15.31 16.91 -10.03
CA VAL A 35 -14.44 15.75 -10.26
C VAL A 35 -14.82 15.03 -11.55
N ALA A 36 -16.10 14.79 -11.79
CA ALA A 36 -16.57 14.19 -13.03
C ALA A 36 -16.13 15.00 -14.26
N GLU A 37 -16.23 16.33 -14.21
CA GLU A 37 -15.81 17.22 -15.29
C GLU A 37 -14.29 17.23 -15.50
N ILE A 38 -13.49 17.30 -14.43
CA ILE A 38 -12.03 17.20 -14.48
C ILE A 38 -11.61 15.89 -15.17
N LEU A 39 -12.20 14.75 -14.74
CA LEU A 39 -11.88 13.45 -15.31
C LEU A 39 -12.36 13.31 -16.76
N ARG A 40 -13.51 13.90 -17.11
CA ARG A 40 -14.01 13.93 -18.48
C ARG A 40 -13.06 14.72 -19.40
N ARG A 41 -12.64 15.92 -18.98
CA ARG A 41 -11.68 16.74 -19.74
C ARG A 41 -10.35 16.02 -19.93
N ALA A 42 -9.82 15.40 -18.86
CA ALA A 42 -8.61 14.59 -18.94
C ALA A 42 -8.73 13.45 -19.97
N SER A 43 -9.90 12.80 -20.04
CA SER A 43 -10.18 11.76 -21.04
C SER A 43 -10.26 12.29 -22.48
N MET A 44 -10.45 13.59 -22.65
CA MET A 44 -10.49 14.29 -23.95
C MET A 44 -9.17 15.00 -24.30
N GLY A 45 -8.08 14.70 -23.56
CA GLY A 45 -6.74 15.24 -23.83
C GLY A 45 -6.41 16.53 -23.09
N ASP A 46 -7.32 17.07 -22.26
CA ASP A 46 -7.06 18.22 -21.38
C ASP A 46 -6.92 17.72 -19.94
N ALA A 47 -5.71 17.30 -19.60
CA ALA A 47 -5.40 16.68 -18.32
C ALA A 47 -4.83 17.65 -17.26
N HIS A 48 -4.71 18.94 -17.57
CA HIS A 48 -4.05 19.92 -16.69
C HIS A 48 -4.66 19.92 -15.27
N ASP A 49 -5.96 20.13 -15.17
CA ASP A 49 -6.65 20.19 -13.88
C ASP A 49 -6.63 18.85 -13.12
N PHE A 50 -6.68 17.73 -13.88
CA PHE A 50 -6.54 16.40 -13.29
C PHE A 50 -5.16 16.20 -12.65
N LEU A 51 -4.08 16.61 -13.31
CA LEU A 51 -2.71 16.45 -12.82
C LEU A 51 -2.45 17.30 -11.57
N ILE A 52 -3.01 18.52 -11.55
CA ILE A 52 -2.99 19.36 -10.34
C ILE A 52 -3.78 18.68 -9.22
N ALA A 53 -4.99 18.19 -9.51
CA ALA A 53 -5.81 17.48 -8.54
C ALA A 53 -5.13 16.21 -8.00
N ALA A 54 -4.43 15.45 -8.86
CA ALA A 54 -3.68 14.27 -8.48
C ALA A 54 -2.53 14.58 -7.51
N ALA A 55 -1.82 15.68 -7.72
CA ALA A 55 -0.78 16.15 -6.80
C ALA A 55 -1.37 16.62 -5.46
N ASP A 56 -2.53 17.28 -5.48
CA ASP A 56 -3.17 17.79 -4.29
C ASP A 56 -3.76 16.70 -3.38
N ILE A 57 -4.34 15.63 -3.95
CA ILE A 57 -4.80 14.51 -3.13
C ILE A 57 -3.64 13.71 -2.52
N GLU A 58 -2.49 13.60 -3.21
CA GLU A 58 -1.28 13.01 -2.63
C GLU A 58 -0.78 13.82 -1.42
N GLU A 59 -0.93 15.15 -1.46
CA GLU A 59 -0.58 16.02 -0.34
C GLU A 59 -1.56 15.91 0.83
N LYS A 60 -2.87 15.86 0.57
CA LYS A 60 -3.94 16.04 1.57
C LYS A 60 -4.53 14.74 2.09
N ASP A 61 -4.59 13.67 1.31
CA ASP A 61 -5.10 12.39 1.76
C ASP A 61 -3.99 11.55 2.39
N LEU A 62 -3.97 11.51 3.73
CA LEU A 62 -2.95 10.82 4.51
C LEU A 62 -2.83 9.33 4.14
N HIS A 63 -3.96 8.67 3.91
CA HIS A 63 -3.98 7.25 3.57
C HIS A 63 -3.47 7.00 2.15
N TYR A 64 -3.96 7.76 1.16
CA TYR A 64 -3.50 7.65 -0.22
C TYR A 64 -2.00 7.90 -0.34
N ARG A 65 -1.51 8.96 0.34
CA ARG A 65 -0.07 9.26 0.40
C ARG A 65 0.73 8.10 0.98
N ALA A 66 0.29 7.54 2.10
CA ALA A 66 1.00 6.46 2.77
C ALA A 66 1.13 5.21 1.88
N VAL A 67 0.03 4.75 1.28
CA VAL A 67 0.05 3.55 0.43
C VAL A 67 0.79 3.77 -0.88
N LEU A 68 0.69 4.97 -1.48
CA LEU A 68 1.41 5.32 -2.69
C LEU A 68 2.92 5.40 -2.44
N GLN A 69 3.35 6.03 -1.35
CA GLN A 69 4.77 6.07 -0.96
C GLN A 69 5.32 4.68 -0.66
N THR A 70 4.57 3.83 0.03
CA THR A 70 4.95 2.44 0.27
C THR A 70 5.26 1.72 -1.04
N ARG A 71 4.43 1.90 -2.09
CA ARG A 71 4.66 1.31 -3.41
C ARG A 71 5.87 1.92 -4.12
N LYS A 72 6.01 3.26 -4.12
CA LYS A 72 7.16 3.95 -4.73
C LYS A 72 8.48 3.54 -4.07
N LEU A 73 8.55 3.55 -2.73
CA LEU A 73 9.76 3.24 -1.98
C LEU A 73 10.18 1.77 -2.10
N ALA A 74 9.23 0.84 -2.23
CA ALA A 74 9.53 -0.57 -2.45
C ALA A 74 10.34 -0.80 -3.75
N VAL A 75 10.10 0.00 -4.79
CA VAL A 75 10.86 -0.07 -6.05
C VAL A 75 12.14 0.77 -5.99
N ALA A 76 12.08 1.98 -5.43
CA ALA A 76 13.22 2.89 -5.36
C ALA A 76 14.37 2.37 -4.49
N GLY A 77 14.07 1.50 -3.52
CA GLY A 77 15.08 0.84 -2.67
C GLY A 77 15.73 -0.39 -3.28
N LEU A 78 15.33 -0.81 -4.49
CA LEU A 78 15.90 -2.01 -5.11
C LEU A 78 17.34 -1.76 -5.58
N PRO A 79 18.26 -2.72 -5.37
CA PRO A 79 19.56 -2.70 -6.00
C PRO A 79 19.43 -2.72 -7.52
N TRP A 80 20.37 -2.08 -8.19
CA TRP A 80 20.40 -2.05 -9.66
C TRP A 80 21.75 -2.52 -10.21
N ASP A 81 21.73 -3.02 -11.43
CA ASP A 81 22.93 -3.37 -12.20
C ASP A 81 22.76 -3.03 -13.67
N VAL A 82 23.88 -2.77 -14.33
CA VAL A 82 23.94 -2.51 -15.78
C VAL A 82 24.60 -3.68 -16.47
N GLN A 83 23.80 -4.44 -17.18
CA GLN A 83 24.25 -5.65 -17.88
C GLN A 83 24.75 -5.29 -19.29
N PRO A 84 25.93 -5.75 -19.70
CA PRO A 84 26.40 -5.60 -21.09
C PRO A 84 25.50 -6.41 -22.04
N ALA A 85 25.35 -5.93 -23.27
CA ALA A 85 24.51 -6.61 -24.28
C ALA A 85 25.08 -7.98 -24.68
N ASP A 86 26.42 -8.10 -24.69
CA ASP A 86 27.17 -9.32 -25.00
C ASP A 86 28.55 -9.31 -24.33
N GLU A 87 29.34 -10.36 -24.54
CA GLU A 87 30.67 -10.52 -23.96
C GLU A 87 31.77 -9.68 -24.67
N SER A 88 31.44 -8.91 -25.71
CA SER A 88 32.40 -8.09 -26.44
C SER A 88 33.03 -7.02 -25.57
N ARG A 89 34.27 -6.64 -25.90
CA ARG A 89 34.96 -5.55 -25.21
C ARG A 89 34.22 -4.20 -25.32
N ALA A 90 33.53 -3.98 -26.44
CA ALA A 90 32.73 -2.76 -26.68
C ALA A 90 31.50 -2.73 -25.76
N ALA A 91 30.74 -3.85 -25.64
CA ALA A 91 29.59 -3.96 -24.77
C ALA A 91 29.97 -3.78 -23.29
N LYS A 92 31.07 -4.41 -22.85
CA LYS A 92 31.56 -4.25 -21.47
C LYS A 92 31.96 -2.81 -21.16
N LYS A 93 32.65 -2.12 -22.08
CA LYS A 93 33.02 -0.71 -21.91
C LYS A 93 31.79 0.20 -21.87
N ALA A 94 30.75 -0.09 -22.69
CA ALA A 94 29.49 0.66 -22.68
C ALA A 94 28.75 0.48 -21.35
N ALA A 95 28.68 -0.75 -20.82
CA ALA A 95 28.10 -1.04 -19.51
C ALA A 95 28.86 -0.34 -18.38
N ASP A 96 30.21 -0.36 -18.40
CA ASP A 96 31.04 0.29 -17.40
C ASP A 96 30.89 1.82 -17.43
N LEU A 97 30.74 2.43 -18.62
CA LEU A 97 30.43 3.86 -18.74
C LEU A 97 29.07 4.17 -18.11
N ALA A 98 28.04 3.40 -18.45
CA ALA A 98 26.71 3.61 -17.91
C ALA A 98 26.68 3.43 -16.39
N ARG A 99 27.34 2.40 -15.86
CA ARG A 99 27.42 2.15 -14.41
C ARG A 99 28.05 3.33 -13.67
N ARG A 100 29.22 3.82 -14.12
CA ARG A 100 29.88 4.98 -13.52
C ARG A 100 29.02 6.25 -13.54
N VAL A 101 28.25 6.47 -14.60
CA VAL A 101 27.38 7.64 -14.69
C VAL A 101 26.20 7.50 -13.74
N LEU A 102 25.59 6.30 -13.63
CA LEU A 102 24.48 6.06 -12.72
C LEU A 102 24.90 6.10 -11.24
N GLU A 103 26.14 5.66 -10.92
CA GLU A 103 26.73 5.77 -9.57
C GLU A 103 26.88 7.23 -9.10
N ALA A 104 27.01 8.18 -10.04
CA ALA A 104 27.10 9.60 -9.75
C ALA A 104 25.73 10.29 -9.58
N ILE A 105 24.63 9.57 -9.83
CA ILE A 105 23.25 10.07 -9.74
C ILE A 105 22.62 9.51 -8.47
N ASP A 106 21.83 10.31 -7.76
CA ASP A 106 20.93 9.78 -6.71
C ASP A 106 19.79 8.99 -7.36
N MET A 107 20.06 7.71 -7.61
CA MET A 107 19.13 6.80 -8.27
C MET A 107 17.83 6.59 -7.47
N PRO A 108 17.87 6.40 -6.13
CA PRO A 108 16.66 6.31 -5.34
C PRO A 108 15.74 7.54 -5.48
N GLU A 109 16.30 8.75 -5.41
CA GLU A 109 15.52 9.99 -5.59
C GLU A 109 14.91 10.06 -6.99
N LEU A 110 15.72 9.83 -8.03
CA LEU A 110 15.25 9.82 -9.42
C LEU A 110 14.12 8.80 -9.63
N MET A 111 14.27 7.59 -9.06
CA MET A 111 13.26 6.55 -9.19
C MET A 111 11.95 6.93 -8.49
N VAL A 112 12.00 7.50 -7.28
CA VAL A 112 10.78 7.97 -6.58
C VAL A 112 10.04 9.00 -7.41
N GLN A 113 10.75 9.95 -8.02
CA GLN A 113 10.16 10.99 -8.84
C GLN A 113 9.54 10.46 -10.14
N LEU A 114 10.18 9.51 -10.81
CA LEU A 114 9.63 8.86 -12.00
C LEU A 114 8.44 7.95 -11.67
N LEU A 115 8.43 7.30 -10.50
CA LEU A 115 7.32 6.48 -10.02
C LEU A 115 6.07 7.30 -9.66
N ASP A 116 6.14 8.62 -9.67
CA ASP A 116 4.97 9.50 -9.61
C ASP A 116 3.98 9.24 -10.77
N ALA A 117 4.47 8.67 -11.85
CA ALA A 117 3.68 8.15 -12.96
C ALA A 117 2.60 7.13 -12.53
N ILE A 118 2.78 6.42 -11.42
CA ILE A 118 1.77 5.48 -10.87
C ILE A 118 0.50 6.24 -10.49
N SER A 119 0.65 7.41 -9.88
CA SER A 119 -0.46 8.30 -9.51
C SER A 119 -1.07 8.99 -10.73
N LYS A 120 -0.24 9.57 -11.59
CA LYS A 120 -0.63 10.53 -12.63
C LYS A 120 -0.78 9.91 -14.03
N GLY A 121 -0.25 8.69 -14.24
CA GLY A 121 -0.22 8.02 -15.55
C GLY A 121 1.09 8.23 -16.30
N TYR A 122 1.84 9.29 -16.01
CA TYR A 122 3.19 9.54 -16.50
C TYR A 122 3.97 10.47 -15.56
N ALA A 123 5.29 10.42 -15.67
CA ALA A 123 6.22 11.35 -15.02
C ALA A 123 7.35 11.71 -15.99
N VAL A 124 7.89 12.92 -15.85
CA VAL A 124 8.91 13.46 -16.75
C VAL A 124 10.07 14.02 -15.94
N ALA A 125 11.29 13.71 -16.38
CA ALA A 125 12.49 14.39 -15.93
C ALA A 125 13.30 14.91 -17.12
N GLU A 126 13.84 16.11 -17.01
CA GLU A 126 14.68 16.73 -18.04
C GLU A 126 16.16 16.49 -17.75
N ILE A 127 16.90 16.00 -18.74
CA ILE A 127 18.34 15.78 -18.64
C ILE A 127 19.06 17.04 -19.12
N LEU A 128 19.87 17.62 -18.26
CA LEU A 128 20.85 18.64 -18.62
C LEU A 128 22.20 17.96 -18.89
N TRP A 129 22.60 17.93 -20.15
CA TRP A 129 23.86 17.31 -20.53
C TRP A 129 25.03 18.28 -20.40
N GLN A 130 26.18 17.75 -20.05
CA GLN A 130 27.46 18.47 -20.09
C GLN A 130 28.52 17.66 -20.85
N THR A 131 29.59 18.31 -21.23
CA THR A 131 30.75 17.65 -21.82
C THR A 131 31.99 17.89 -20.97
N ASP A 132 32.66 16.80 -20.62
CA ASP A 132 33.99 16.83 -20.02
C ASP A 132 34.97 16.23 -21.04
N GLY A 133 35.77 17.09 -21.71
CA GLY A 133 36.51 16.70 -22.89
C GLY A 133 35.58 16.14 -23.98
N PRO A 134 35.84 14.92 -24.48
CA PRO A 134 35.00 14.27 -25.48
C PRO A 134 33.76 13.55 -24.89
N THR A 135 33.64 13.46 -23.56
CA THR A 135 32.62 12.63 -22.90
C THR A 135 31.41 13.45 -22.54
N TRP A 136 30.22 12.96 -22.95
CA TRP A 136 28.92 13.48 -22.57
C TRP A 136 28.43 12.78 -21.31
N THR A 137 28.06 13.55 -20.30
CA THR A 137 27.44 13.05 -19.06
C THR A 137 26.27 13.94 -18.66
N PRO A 138 25.27 13.43 -17.91
CA PRO A 138 24.28 14.29 -17.29
C PRO A 138 24.93 15.21 -16.26
N ALA A 139 24.74 16.52 -16.39
CA ALA A 139 25.09 17.50 -15.35
C ALA A 139 24.05 17.52 -14.24
N ALA A 140 22.78 17.37 -14.63
CA ALA A 140 21.64 17.26 -13.74
C ALA A 140 20.50 16.52 -14.43
N ILE A 141 19.66 15.86 -13.66
CA ILE A 141 18.37 15.32 -14.08
C ILE A 141 17.32 15.99 -13.22
N LEU A 142 16.51 16.84 -13.84
CA LEU A 142 15.57 17.70 -13.15
C LEU A 142 14.14 17.14 -13.32
N PRO A 143 13.45 16.79 -12.23
CA PRO A 143 12.04 16.41 -12.31
C PRO A 143 11.23 17.59 -12.81
N ARG A 144 10.18 17.28 -13.60
CA ARG A 144 9.30 18.27 -14.17
C ARG A 144 7.86 17.96 -13.78
N GLU A 145 7.12 19.01 -13.45
CA GLU A 145 5.72 18.90 -13.10
C GLU A 145 4.91 18.29 -14.26
N ALA A 146 4.15 17.25 -13.99
CA ALA A 146 3.40 16.54 -15.04
C ALA A 146 2.44 17.46 -15.80
N HIS A 147 1.82 18.44 -15.11
CA HIS A 147 0.89 19.38 -15.74
C HIS A 147 1.54 20.37 -16.74
N TRP A 148 2.87 20.39 -16.85
CA TRP A 148 3.58 21.14 -17.89
C TRP A 148 3.58 20.41 -19.24
N PHE A 149 3.12 19.16 -19.29
CA PHE A 149 3.11 18.30 -20.48
C PHE A 149 1.70 17.85 -20.82
N ARG A 150 1.53 17.40 -22.05
CA ARG A 150 0.28 16.80 -22.57
C ARG A 150 0.60 15.76 -23.63
N PHE A 151 -0.32 14.82 -23.81
CA PHE A 151 -0.24 13.94 -24.97
C PHE A 151 -0.79 14.65 -26.23
N ASP A 152 -0.22 14.31 -27.39
CA ASP A 152 -0.74 14.75 -28.68
C ASP A 152 -2.21 14.35 -28.83
N ARG A 153 -2.99 15.21 -29.51
CA ARG A 153 -4.45 15.02 -29.61
C ARG A 153 -4.88 14.00 -30.64
N GLU A 154 -4.03 13.73 -31.63
CA GLU A 154 -4.38 12.81 -32.73
C GLU A 154 -4.23 11.36 -32.29
N THR A 155 -3.11 11.01 -31.67
CA THR A 155 -2.78 9.61 -31.34
C THR A 155 -2.81 9.31 -29.84
N GLY A 156 -2.64 10.33 -28.99
CA GLY A 156 -2.51 10.17 -27.55
C GLY A 156 -1.25 9.40 -27.12
N ARG A 157 -0.22 9.35 -27.96
CA ARG A 157 0.99 8.54 -27.75
C ARG A 157 2.24 9.37 -27.46
N GLU A 158 2.36 10.51 -28.13
CA GLU A 158 3.52 11.38 -28.04
C GLU A 158 3.32 12.43 -26.93
N LEU A 159 4.24 12.47 -25.99
CA LEU A 159 4.22 13.49 -24.94
C LEU A 159 4.86 14.78 -25.48
N ARG A 160 4.24 15.93 -25.22
CA ARG A 160 4.67 17.25 -25.68
C ARG A 160 4.71 18.24 -24.53
N LEU A 161 5.59 19.23 -24.63
CA LEU A 161 5.68 20.33 -23.68
C LEU A 161 4.60 21.36 -23.96
N CYS A 162 3.87 21.81 -22.93
CA CYS A 162 2.88 22.87 -23.06
C CYS A 162 3.57 24.23 -23.28
N ASP A 163 3.30 24.83 -24.44
CA ASP A 163 3.84 26.12 -24.87
C ASP A 163 2.77 27.21 -25.02
N GLY A 164 1.51 26.89 -24.68
CA GLY A 164 0.33 27.75 -24.90
C GLY A 164 -0.44 27.46 -26.16
N THR A 165 0.13 26.66 -27.07
CA THR A 165 -0.61 26.17 -28.25
C THR A 165 -1.41 24.90 -27.90
N PRO A 166 -2.47 24.59 -28.66
CA PRO A 166 -3.23 23.36 -28.46
C PRO A 166 -2.43 22.08 -28.63
N ASP A 167 -1.40 22.10 -29.48
CA ASP A 167 -0.63 20.91 -29.85
C ASP A 167 0.62 20.71 -28.97
N GLY A 168 1.15 21.78 -28.39
CA GLY A 168 2.38 21.74 -27.59
C GLY A 168 3.65 21.52 -28.46
N GLU A 169 4.82 21.70 -27.86
CA GLU A 169 6.12 21.52 -28.48
C GLU A 169 6.59 20.05 -28.36
N GLN A 170 7.10 19.50 -29.46
CA GLN A 170 7.71 18.16 -29.45
C GLN A 170 8.94 18.12 -28.57
N LEU A 171 9.08 17.06 -27.80
CA LEU A 171 10.24 16.85 -26.93
C LEU A 171 11.46 16.48 -27.78
N PRO A 172 12.58 17.24 -27.69
CA PRO A 172 13.79 16.87 -28.40
C PRO A 172 14.31 15.50 -27.98
N PRO A 173 14.85 14.69 -28.90
CA PRO A 173 15.45 13.41 -28.57
C PRO A 173 16.59 13.57 -27.56
N TYR A 174 16.76 12.59 -26.66
CA TYR A 174 17.81 12.52 -25.64
C TYR A 174 17.74 13.60 -24.54
N LYS A 175 16.65 14.34 -24.48
CA LYS A 175 16.49 15.45 -23.53
C LYS A 175 15.64 15.12 -22.31
N PHE A 176 14.70 14.20 -22.46
CA PHE A 176 13.73 13.89 -21.43
C PHE A 176 13.67 12.39 -21.13
N ILE A 177 13.47 12.06 -19.87
CA ILE A 177 13.08 10.73 -19.40
C ILE A 177 11.57 10.78 -19.20
N CYS A 178 10.82 9.99 -19.98
CA CYS A 178 9.37 9.96 -19.94
C CYS A 178 8.90 8.58 -19.46
N HIS A 179 8.59 8.47 -18.16
CA HIS A 179 8.09 7.22 -17.60
C HIS A 179 6.57 7.14 -17.76
N THR A 180 6.11 6.10 -18.45
CA THR A 180 4.69 5.84 -18.73
C THR A 180 4.36 4.38 -18.42
N PRO A 181 4.17 4.01 -17.12
CA PRO A 181 3.85 2.65 -16.74
C PRO A 181 2.48 2.26 -17.30
N LYS A 182 2.37 1.03 -17.81
CA LYS A 182 1.10 0.49 -18.33
C LYS A 182 0.29 -0.17 -17.22
N ILE A 183 -0.28 0.64 -16.32
CA ILE A 183 -1.16 0.16 -15.25
C ILE A 183 -2.50 -0.27 -15.83
N MET A 184 -2.97 0.41 -16.87
CA MET A 184 -4.19 0.10 -17.60
C MET A 184 -3.94 0.20 -19.11
N ALA A 185 -4.69 -0.56 -19.91
CA ALA A 185 -4.63 -0.45 -21.36
C ALA A 185 -5.15 0.91 -21.84
N GLY A 186 -4.59 1.43 -22.92
CA GLY A 186 -5.01 2.69 -23.53
C GLY A 186 -4.01 3.83 -23.37
N ILE A 187 -4.51 5.06 -23.34
CA ILE A 187 -3.71 6.28 -23.19
C ILE A 187 -3.15 6.35 -21.75
N PRO A 188 -1.86 6.65 -21.54
CA PRO A 188 -1.23 6.59 -20.21
C PRO A 188 -1.96 7.38 -19.13
N ILE A 189 -2.48 8.56 -19.44
CA ILE A 189 -3.23 9.40 -18.49
C ILE A 189 -4.45 8.69 -17.90
N MET A 190 -5.02 7.71 -18.59
CA MET A 190 -6.16 6.93 -18.11
C MET A 190 -5.77 5.91 -17.06
N GLY A 191 -4.50 5.50 -17.03
CA GLY A 191 -3.96 4.51 -16.09
C GLY A 191 -3.57 5.07 -14.72
N GLY A 192 -3.53 6.39 -14.55
CA GLY A 192 -3.14 7.00 -13.28
C GLY A 192 -4.10 6.67 -12.14
N LEU A 193 -3.59 6.13 -11.03
CA LEU A 193 -4.41 5.71 -9.87
C LEU A 193 -5.14 6.86 -9.19
N ALA A 194 -4.64 8.10 -9.32
CA ALA A 194 -5.32 9.30 -8.83
C ALA A 194 -6.73 9.47 -9.40
N ARG A 195 -7.03 8.92 -10.59
CA ARG A 195 -8.38 8.97 -11.18
C ARG A 195 -9.43 8.29 -10.30
N SER A 196 -9.07 7.15 -9.72
CA SER A 196 -9.95 6.43 -8.79
C SER A 196 -9.88 7.01 -7.38
N ALA A 197 -8.68 7.42 -6.93
CA ALA A 197 -8.47 7.99 -5.62
C ALA A 197 -9.20 9.33 -5.42
N LEU A 198 -9.35 10.16 -6.47
CA LEU A 198 -10.13 11.40 -6.42
C LEU A 198 -11.58 11.18 -5.98
N TRP A 199 -12.24 10.12 -6.44
CA TRP A 199 -13.60 9.78 -5.99
C TRP A 199 -13.62 9.42 -4.50
N ALA A 200 -12.70 8.58 -4.06
CA ALA A 200 -12.59 8.21 -2.64
C ALA A 200 -12.34 9.45 -1.77
N TRP A 201 -11.43 10.32 -2.20
CA TRP A 201 -11.11 11.58 -1.50
C TRP A 201 -12.31 12.51 -1.36
N VAL A 202 -13.08 12.72 -2.42
CA VAL A 202 -14.25 13.60 -2.37
C VAL A 202 -15.26 13.08 -1.35
N PHE A 203 -15.65 11.82 -1.42
CA PHE A 203 -16.60 11.25 -0.45
C PHE A 203 -16.04 11.24 0.97
N LYS A 204 -14.75 10.97 1.15
CA LYS A 204 -14.08 11.02 2.45
C LYS A 204 -14.06 12.45 3.03
N SER A 205 -13.79 13.46 2.22
CA SER A 205 -13.77 14.86 2.65
C SER A 205 -15.16 15.35 3.07
N TYR A 206 -16.22 14.92 2.39
CA TYR A 206 -17.61 15.18 2.84
C TYR A 206 -17.90 14.47 4.17
N ALA A 207 -17.55 13.19 4.28
CA ALA A 207 -17.78 12.42 5.51
C ALA A 207 -17.04 13.02 6.70
N LEU A 208 -15.78 13.46 6.53
CA LEU A 208 -14.99 14.11 7.58
C LEU A 208 -15.59 15.45 8.00
N ARG A 209 -16.02 16.27 7.04
CA ARG A 209 -16.67 17.55 7.31
C ARG A 209 -17.97 17.36 8.07
N ASP A 210 -18.80 16.44 7.62
CA ASP A 210 -20.11 16.18 8.23
C ASP A 210 -19.95 15.54 9.62
N TRP A 211 -18.89 14.70 9.81
CA TRP A 211 -18.53 14.16 11.12
C TRP A 211 -18.05 15.25 12.09
N ALA A 212 -17.23 16.20 11.61
CA ALA A 212 -16.80 17.33 12.42
C ALA A 212 -18.01 18.20 12.83
N ALA A 213 -18.91 18.52 11.89
CA ALA A 213 -20.14 19.25 12.18
C ALA A 213 -21.06 18.47 13.16
N PHE A 214 -21.15 17.15 13.02
CA PHE A 214 -21.86 16.29 13.95
C PHE A 214 -21.23 16.36 15.36
N ALA A 215 -19.90 16.27 15.44
CA ALA A 215 -19.18 16.35 16.72
C ALA A 215 -19.37 17.72 17.41
N GLU A 216 -19.36 18.81 16.65
CA GLU A 216 -19.65 20.17 17.17
C GLU A 216 -21.08 20.27 17.69
N LEU A 217 -22.05 19.77 16.93
CA LEU A 217 -23.47 19.88 17.30
C LEU A 217 -23.85 18.97 18.47
N TYR A 218 -23.36 17.74 18.50
CA TYR A 218 -23.75 16.72 19.49
C TYR A 218 -22.71 16.47 20.58
N GLY A 219 -21.47 16.94 20.41
CA GLY A 219 -20.40 16.85 21.40
C GLY A 219 -20.59 17.82 22.58
N GLN A 220 -21.42 18.82 22.43
CA GLN A 220 -21.74 19.78 23.48
C GLN A 220 -23.21 19.68 23.90
N PRO A 221 -23.51 19.66 25.21
CA PRO A 221 -24.88 19.62 25.67
C PRO A 221 -25.61 20.92 25.30
N ILE A 222 -26.75 20.79 24.63
CA ILE A 222 -27.64 21.92 24.35
C ILE A 222 -28.16 22.49 25.68
N ARG A 223 -27.96 23.76 25.92
CA ARG A 223 -28.37 24.45 27.15
C ARG A 223 -29.68 25.16 26.92
N ILE A 224 -30.69 24.81 27.73
CA ILE A 224 -31.98 25.44 27.65
C ILE A 224 -32.24 26.21 28.96
N GLY A 225 -32.26 27.53 28.88
CA GLY A 225 -32.70 28.37 29.97
C GLY A 225 -34.21 28.54 29.96
N LYS A 226 -34.90 28.18 31.03
CA LYS A 226 -36.35 28.37 31.15
C LYS A 226 -36.64 29.52 32.10
N TYR A 227 -37.54 30.44 31.70
CA TYR A 227 -38.04 31.52 32.54
C TYR A 227 -39.53 31.46 32.74
N GLU A 228 -40.04 31.94 33.91
CA GLU A 228 -41.46 31.91 34.25
C GLU A 228 -42.22 33.11 33.68
N GLN A 229 -43.61 33.00 33.65
CA GLN A 229 -44.53 34.01 33.16
C GLN A 229 -44.58 35.27 34.05
N GLY A 230 -43.61 35.90 34.40
CA GLY A 230 -43.50 37.07 35.29
C GLY A 230 -42.07 37.58 35.37
N ALA A 231 -41.17 36.91 34.71
CA ALA A 231 -39.77 37.33 34.66
C ALA A 231 -39.65 38.67 33.95
N THR A 232 -38.85 39.57 34.52
CA THR A 232 -38.59 40.87 33.92
C THR A 232 -37.69 40.73 32.69
N ARG A 233 -37.64 41.76 31.83
CA ARG A 233 -36.73 41.76 30.67
C ARG A 233 -35.26 41.67 31.12
N GLU A 234 -34.94 42.18 32.31
CA GLU A 234 -33.60 42.14 32.90
C GLU A 234 -33.25 40.71 33.34
N ASP A 235 -34.18 39.98 33.96
CA ASP A 235 -33.98 38.59 34.35
C ASP A 235 -33.77 37.68 33.13
N ILE A 236 -34.58 37.88 32.07
CA ILE A 236 -34.43 37.16 30.80
C ILE A 236 -33.06 37.48 30.14
N ALA A 237 -32.60 38.73 30.23
CA ALA A 237 -31.29 39.13 29.69
C ALA A 237 -30.13 38.49 30.48
N VAL A 238 -30.23 38.39 31.80
CA VAL A 238 -29.25 37.71 32.66
C VAL A 238 -29.22 36.21 32.35
N LEU A 239 -30.39 35.57 32.26
CA LEU A 239 -30.48 34.15 31.89
C LEU A 239 -29.91 33.88 30.50
N LYS A 240 -30.23 34.74 29.53
CA LYS A 240 -29.69 34.65 28.18
C LYS A 240 -28.16 34.75 28.18
N ARG A 241 -27.61 35.73 28.93
CA ARG A 241 -26.16 35.87 29.08
C ARG A 241 -25.55 34.62 29.72
N ALA A 242 -26.12 34.11 30.81
CA ALA A 242 -25.64 32.90 31.48
C ALA A 242 -25.65 31.65 30.56
N VAL A 243 -26.67 31.48 29.73
CA VAL A 243 -26.77 30.36 28.79
C VAL A 243 -25.70 30.46 27.68
N PHE A 244 -25.45 31.66 27.16
CA PHE A 244 -24.51 31.88 26.06
C PHE A 244 -23.05 32.08 26.50
N GLU A 245 -22.79 32.63 27.72
CA GLU A 245 -21.42 32.79 28.23
C GLU A 245 -20.80 31.48 28.77
N LEU A 246 -21.59 30.47 29.11
CA LEU A 246 -21.12 29.19 29.63
C LEU A 246 -20.55 28.24 28.58
N GLY A 247 -20.52 28.61 27.30
CA GLY A 247 -19.91 27.83 26.21
C GLY A 247 -20.44 28.15 24.83
N SER A 248 -19.83 27.57 23.80
CA SER A 248 -20.07 27.87 22.38
C SER A 248 -21.51 27.55 21.93
N ASP A 249 -22.10 28.47 21.27
CA ASP A 249 -23.15 28.55 20.24
C ASP A 249 -24.47 27.77 20.35
N ALA A 250 -24.64 26.72 21.11
CA ALA A 250 -25.89 25.96 21.18
C ALA A 250 -26.65 26.25 22.51
N GLY A 251 -27.35 27.34 22.58
CA GLY A 251 -28.23 27.68 23.71
C GLY A 251 -29.56 28.28 23.26
N ALA A 252 -30.63 27.99 24.00
CA ALA A 252 -31.93 28.59 23.81
C ALA A 252 -32.49 29.08 25.14
N VAL A 253 -33.21 30.21 25.12
CA VAL A 253 -33.94 30.73 26.27
C VAL A 253 -35.42 30.82 25.90
N ILE A 254 -36.24 30.02 26.60
CA ILE A 254 -37.66 29.84 26.30
C ILE A 254 -38.50 30.07 27.55
N PRO A 255 -39.78 30.54 27.43
CA PRO A 255 -40.70 30.56 28.53
C PRO A 255 -40.92 29.14 29.10
N ALA A 256 -41.15 29.04 30.41
CA ALA A 256 -41.41 27.75 31.06
C ALA A 256 -42.67 27.06 30.54
N SER A 257 -43.61 27.84 29.96
CA SER A 257 -44.82 27.35 29.30
C SER A 257 -44.58 26.79 27.89
N MET A 258 -43.40 26.99 27.31
CA MET A 258 -42.99 26.43 26.00
C MET A 258 -42.06 25.26 26.22
N ALA A 259 -42.21 24.20 25.44
CA ALA A 259 -41.28 23.10 25.36
C ALA A 259 -40.59 23.13 23.99
N LEU A 260 -39.25 23.12 24.00
CA LEU A 260 -38.45 22.84 22.82
C LEU A 260 -38.15 21.34 22.87
N GLU A 261 -38.80 20.58 22.04
CA GLU A 261 -38.50 19.15 21.88
C GLU A 261 -37.46 19.00 20.77
N ILE A 262 -36.28 18.58 21.17
CA ILE A 262 -35.26 18.17 20.20
C ILE A 262 -35.50 16.69 19.96
N VAL A 263 -36.05 16.36 18.81
CA VAL A 263 -36.23 14.97 18.40
C VAL A 263 -34.85 14.40 18.12
N GLU A 264 -34.27 13.81 19.16
CA GLU A 264 -33.04 13.07 19.03
C GLU A 264 -33.34 11.70 18.42
N SER A 265 -32.69 11.38 17.28
CA SER A 265 -32.68 9.99 16.84
C SER A 265 -31.97 9.15 17.92
N SER A 266 -32.60 8.10 18.38
CA SER A 266 -32.11 7.21 19.44
C SER A 266 -30.81 6.46 19.09
N ALA A 267 -30.19 6.80 17.96
CA ALA A 267 -29.02 6.15 17.37
C ALA A 267 -27.77 7.06 17.32
N LYS A 268 -27.53 7.91 18.34
CA LYS A 268 -26.39 8.84 18.33
C LYS A 268 -25.02 8.17 18.15
N SER A 269 -24.77 7.04 18.81
CA SER A 269 -23.55 6.26 18.65
C SER A 269 -23.45 5.60 17.27
N ALA A 270 -24.57 5.09 16.75
CA ALA A 270 -24.63 4.48 15.43
C ALA A 270 -24.35 5.47 14.29
N SER A 271 -24.67 6.78 14.48
CA SER A 271 -24.40 7.81 13.48
C SER A 271 -22.90 8.18 13.40
N ALA A 272 -22.20 8.27 14.53
CA ALA A 272 -20.76 8.50 14.55
C ALA A 272 -20.00 7.32 13.92
N ASP A 273 -20.38 6.09 14.24
CA ASP A 273 -19.84 4.87 13.65
C ASP A 273 -20.04 4.80 12.13
N LEU A 274 -21.12 5.38 11.60
CA LEU A 274 -21.39 5.39 10.17
C LEU A 274 -20.31 6.17 9.39
N TYR A 275 -19.95 7.37 9.88
CA TYR A 275 -18.89 8.18 9.24
C TYR A 275 -17.56 7.46 9.28
N GLN A 276 -17.19 6.92 10.45
CA GLN A 276 -15.94 6.16 10.60
C GLN A 276 -15.89 4.97 9.65
N ARG A 277 -16.94 4.14 9.61
CA ARG A 277 -17.02 2.96 8.72
C ARG A 277 -16.95 3.34 7.24
N LEU A 278 -17.54 4.47 6.85
CA LEU A 278 -17.46 4.96 5.46
C LEU A 278 -16.02 5.36 5.12
N ILE A 279 -15.33 6.10 6.00
CA ILE A 279 -13.94 6.51 5.81
C ILE A 279 -13.04 5.27 5.73
N GLU A 280 -13.14 4.35 6.67
CA GLU A 280 -12.38 3.10 6.67
C GLU A 280 -12.66 2.24 5.43
N TYR A 281 -13.91 2.19 4.97
CA TYR A 281 -14.25 1.50 3.73
C TYR A 281 -13.53 2.13 2.53
N LEU A 282 -13.56 3.46 2.41
CA LEU A 282 -12.89 4.18 1.32
C LEU A 282 -11.38 4.00 1.38
N ASP A 283 -10.77 4.06 2.56
CA ASP A 283 -9.34 3.82 2.74
C ASP A 283 -8.94 2.39 2.34
N ARG A 284 -9.74 1.39 2.68
CA ARG A 284 -9.55 0.01 2.22
C ARG A 284 -9.65 -0.13 0.70
N GLN A 285 -10.59 0.58 0.04
CA GLN A 285 -10.67 0.57 -1.44
C GLN A 285 -9.45 1.23 -2.07
N VAL A 286 -8.94 2.32 -1.49
CA VAL A 286 -7.70 2.98 -1.93
C VAL A 286 -6.50 2.02 -1.78
N SER A 287 -6.37 1.33 -0.63
CA SER A 287 -5.31 0.32 -0.44
C SER A 287 -5.36 -0.78 -1.49
N LYS A 288 -6.56 -1.32 -1.78
CA LYS A 288 -6.75 -2.33 -2.84
C LYS A 288 -6.33 -1.82 -4.22
N ALA A 289 -6.66 -0.58 -4.54
CA ALA A 289 -6.31 0.02 -5.83
C ALA A 289 -4.80 0.25 -5.98
N VAL A 290 -4.11 0.67 -4.92
CA VAL A 290 -2.69 1.04 -4.95
C VAL A 290 -1.77 -0.15 -4.70
N LEU A 291 -2.07 -0.97 -3.69
CA LEU A 291 -1.22 -2.07 -3.22
C LEU A 291 -1.73 -3.46 -3.61
N GLY A 292 -2.92 -3.55 -4.20
CA GLY A 292 -3.59 -4.83 -4.48
C GLY A 292 -4.11 -5.55 -3.23
N GLN A 293 -3.96 -4.97 -2.04
CA GLN A 293 -4.26 -5.60 -0.76
C GLN A 293 -4.58 -4.58 0.35
N THR A 294 -5.03 -5.04 1.53
CA THR A 294 -5.41 -4.18 2.67
C THR A 294 -4.60 -4.40 3.94
N LEU A 295 -3.91 -5.53 4.11
CA LEU A 295 -3.29 -5.94 5.38
C LEU A 295 -2.06 -5.13 5.80
N THR A 296 -1.41 -4.39 4.90
CA THR A 296 -0.29 -3.51 5.30
C THR A 296 -0.75 -2.26 6.05
N THR A 297 -2.05 -1.98 6.05
CA THR A 297 -2.64 -0.77 6.65
C THR A 297 -3.66 -1.08 7.74
N ASP A 298 -4.18 -2.31 7.81
CA ASP A 298 -5.16 -2.76 8.80
C ASP A 298 -4.68 -4.08 9.42
N GLN A 299 -4.35 -4.06 10.71
CA GLN A 299 -4.21 -5.27 11.51
C GLN A 299 -5.60 -5.79 11.84
N GLY A 300 -6.20 -6.57 10.94
CA GLY A 300 -7.38 -7.37 11.26
C GLY A 300 -7.00 -8.38 12.34
N SER A 301 -7.83 -8.53 13.35
CA SER A 301 -7.63 -9.36 14.54
C SER A 301 -7.49 -10.88 14.29
N SER A 302 -7.32 -11.33 13.04
CA SER A 302 -7.21 -12.74 12.69
C SER A 302 -6.52 -13.01 11.34
N GLY A 303 -5.41 -12.29 11.04
CA GLY A 303 -4.61 -12.60 9.86
C GLY A 303 -3.80 -13.88 10.05
N SER A 304 -4.18 -14.99 9.43
CA SER A 304 -3.33 -16.19 9.42
C SER A 304 -2.03 -15.90 8.67
N LEU A 305 -0.91 -16.53 9.07
CA LEU A 305 0.38 -16.45 8.36
C LEU A 305 0.25 -16.76 6.85
N ALA A 306 -0.70 -17.62 6.48
CA ALA A 306 -1.03 -17.93 5.09
C ALA A 306 -1.59 -16.71 4.33
N GLN A 307 -2.46 -15.91 4.95
CA GLN A 307 -2.97 -14.67 4.36
C GLN A 307 -1.85 -13.63 4.17
N ALA A 308 -0.97 -13.47 5.16
CA ALA A 308 0.15 -12.55 5.08
C ALA A 308 1.09 -12.91 3.90
N ARG A 309 1.38 -14.20 3.67
CA ARG A 309 2.18 -14.66 2.53
C ARG A 309 1.54 -14.34 1.18
N VAL A 310 0.23 -14.59 1.01
CA VAL A 310 -0.48 -14.26 -0.23
C VAL A 310 -0.45 -12.75 -0.51
N HIS A 311 -0.58 -11.92 0.53
CA HIS A 311 -0.52 -10.47 0.37
C HIS A 311 0.89 -9.97 0.03
N ASP A 312 1.94 -10.60 0.57
CA ASP A 312 3.32 -10.30 0.21
C ASP A 312 3.64 -10.69 -1.24
N GLU A 313 3.08 -11.79 -1.75
CA GLU A 313 3.21 -12.18 -3.16
C GLU A 313 2.59 -11.14 -4.10
N VAL A 314 1.36 -10.68 -3.82
CA VAL A 314 0.70 -9.65 -4.64
C VAL A 314 1.50 -8.35 -4.65
N ARG A 315 2.04 -7.92 -3.50
CA ARG A 315 2.91 -6.75 -3.40
C ARG A 315 4.20 -6.93 -4.19
N ALA A 316 4.80 -8.12 -4.12
CA ALA A 316 6.01 -8.45 -4.87
C ALA A 316 5.78 -8.43 -6.39
N ASP A 317 4.62 -8.90 -6.87
CA ASP A 317 4.28 -8.86 -8.29
C ASP A 317 4.11 -7.43 -8.81
N LEU A 318 3.45 -6.55 -8.05
CA LEU A 318 3.35 -5.13 -8.39
C LEU A 318 4.74 -4.47 -8.42
N MET A 319 5.56 -4.72 -7.42
CA MET A 319 6.93 -4.21 -7.34
C MET A 319 7.78 -4.69 -8.54
N ARG A 320 7.70 -5.96 -8.90
CA ARG A 320 8.41 -6.51 -10.07
C ARG A 320 7.94 -5.88 -11.38
N ALA A 321 6.63 -5.64 -11.53
CA ALA A 321 6.07 -5.00 -12.71
C ALA A 321 6.53 -3.54 -12.83
N ASP A 322 6.46 -2.78 -11.75
CA ASP A 322 6.89 -1.38 -11.71
C ASP A 322 8.41 -1.27 -11.92
N ALA A 323 9.21 -2.14 -11.31
CA ALA A 323 10.66 -2.20 -11.47
C ALA A 323 11.07 -2.48 -12.93
N ARG A 324 10.42 -3.44 -13.59
CA ARG A 324 10.67 -3.74 -15.01
C ARG A 324 10.32 -2.55 -15.91
N ALA A 325 9.18 -1.90 -15.67
CA ALA A 325 8.74 -0.75 -16.45
C ALA A 325 9.71 0.44 -16.28
N LEU A 326 10.14 0.70 -15.05
CA LEU A 326 11.09 1.78 -14.75
C LEU A 326 12.47 1.51 -15.34
N ALA A 327 13.01 0.29 -15.19
CA ALA A 327 14.29 -0.12 -15.77
C ALA A 327 14.29 0.00 -17.30
N ALA A 328 13.18 -0.38 -17.95
CA ALA A 328 13.02 -0.22 -19.39
C ALA A 328 13.02 1.26 -19.82
N THR A 329 12.36 2.12 -19.04
CA THR A 329 12.34 3.58 -19.30
C THR A 329 13.74 4.17 -19.14
N LEU A 330 14.44 3.89 -18.05
CA LEU A 330 15.79 4.39 -17.81
C LEU A 330 16.79 3.86 -18.84
N THR A 331 16.65 2.62 -19.28
CA THR A 331 17.45 2.08 -20.39
C THR A 331 17.20 2.86 -21.67
N ARG A 332 15.92 3.10 -22.03
CA ARG A 332 15.55 3.79 -23.27
C ARG A 332 15.96 5.26 -23.27
N ASP A 333 15.65 5.99 -22.18
CA ASP A 333 15.70 7.45 -22.17
C ASP A 333 16.94 8.05 -21.51
N LEU A 334 17.73 7.25 -20.75
CA LEU A 334 18.97 7.70 -20.12
C LEU A 334 20.18 6.96 -20.66
N ILE A 335 20.19 5.62 -20.61
CA ILE A 335 21.36 4.83 -20.99
C ILE A 335 21.57 4.86 -22.52
N THR A 336 20.51 4.62 -23.29
CA THR A 336 20.61 4.67 -24.77
C THR A 336 21.15 6.00 -25.28
N PRO A 337 20.64 7.18 -24.86
CA PRO A 337 21.24 8.47 -25.19
C PRO A 337 22.70 8.61 -24.74
N LEU A 338 23.02 8.17 -23.52
CA LEU A 338 24.39 8.23 -23.00
C LEU A 338 25.35 7.46 -23.92
N ILE A 339 25.00 6.26 -24.32
CA ILE A 339 25.85 5.44 -25.18
C ILE A 339 25.89 6.01 -26.61
N ALA A 340 24.76 6.44 -27.16
CA ALA A 340 24.70 7.04 -28.49
C ALA A 340 25.54 8.30 -28.62
N LEU A 341 25.65 9.10 -27.57
CA LEU A 341 26.47 10.32 -27.54
C LEU A 341 27.97 10.04 -27.39
N ASN A 342 28.36 8.94 -26.74
CA ASN A 342 29.76 8.64 -26.40
C ASN A 342 30.36 7.51 -27.22
N MET A 343 29.56 6.51 -27.57
CA MET A 343 29.99 5.27 -28.20
C MET A 343 28.91 4.78 -29.20
N PRO A 344 28.64 5.50 -30.29
CA PRO A 344 27.47 5.26 -31.16
C PRO A 344 27.42 3.85 -31.78
N ASP A 345 28.57 3.20 -31.94
CA ASP A 345 28.68 1.86 -32.54
C ASP A 345 28.69 0.73 -31.49
N ALA A 346 28.62 1.06 -30.18
CA ALA A 346 28.66 0.05 -29.13
C ALA A 346 27.30 -0.61 -28.92
N PRO A 347 27.26 -1.92 -28.62
CA PRO A 347 26.05 -2.59 -28.20
C PRO A 347 25.47 -1.94 -26.95
N LEU A 348 24.13 -1.75 -26.93
CA LEU A 348 23.44 -1.03 -25.86
C LEU A 348 23.30 -1.89 -24.60
N PRO A 349 23.85 -1.46 -23.45
CA PRO A 349 23.68 -2.14 -22.19
C PRO A 349 22.26 -1.95 -21.65
N ARG A 350 21.86 -2.81 -20.72
CA ARG A 350 20.52 -2.82 -20.14
C ARG A 350 20.59 -2.62 -18.62
N LEU A 351 19.80 -1.70 -18.10
CA LEU A 351 19.55 -1.57 -16.66
C LEU A 351 18.58 -2.66 -16.20
N THR A 352 18.90 -3.26 -15.07
CA THR A 352 18.02 -4.17 -14.34
C THR A 352 17.90 -3.72 -12.89
N LEU A 353 16.69 -3.73 -12.34
CA LEU A 353 16.46 -3.61 -10.92
C LEU A 353 16.35 -5.02 -10.33
N ILE A 354 17.17 -5.31 -9.32
CA ILE A 354 17.30 -6.64 -8.76
C ILE A 354 16.22 -6.82 -7.71
N VAL A 355 15.24 -7.67 -8.01
CA VAL A 355 14.21 -8.08 -7.06
C VAL A 355 14.64 -9.41 -6.48
N GLU A 356 15.17 -9.38 -5.26
CA GLU A 356 15.49 -10.60 -4.53
C GLU A 356 14.18 -11.27 -4.09
N GLU A 357 14.02 -12.54 -4.43
CA GLU A 357 12.97 -13.34 -3.84
C GLU A 357 13.38 -13.68 -2.41
N PRO A 358 12.52 -13.43 -1.40
CA PRO A 358 12.84 -13.86 -0.05
C PRO A 358 12.97 -15.39 -0.05
N GLU A 359 14.20 -15.87 -0.03
CA GLU A 359 14.46 -17.31 0.09
C GLU A 359 14.02 -17.75 1.48
N ASP A 360 13.24 -18.82 1.54
CA ASP A 360 12.95 -19.50 2.80
C ASP A 360 14.23 -20.17 3.30
N MET A 361 14.95 -19.45 4.16
CA MET A 361 16.25 -19.88 4.69
C MET A 361 16.12 -21.18 5.47
N ALA A 362 14.95 -21.46 6.08
CA ALA A 362 14.70 -22.72 6.77
C ALA A 362 14.55 -23.87 5.76
N ALA A 363 13.76 -23.66 4.72
CA ALA A 363 13.61 -24.65 3.64
C ALA A 363 14.94 -24.89 2.89
N LEU A 364 15.72 -23.82 2.68
CA LEU A 364 17.05 -23.93 2.07
C LEU A 364 18.02 -24.74 2.97
N ALA A 365 18.03 -24.48 4.29
CA ALA A 365 18.81 -25.26 5.23
C ALA A 365 18.44 -26.74 5.22
N ASP A 366 17.14 -27.05 5.21
CA ASP A 366 16.63 -28.43 5.09
C ASP A 366 17.02 -29.10 3.77
N GLN A 367 16.97 -28.37 2.66
CA GLN A 367 17.41 -28.88 1.36
C GLN A 367 18.91 -29.16 1.35
N LEU A 368 19.73 -28.25 1.88
CA LEU A 368 21.18 -28.44 1.98
C LEU A 368 21.53 -29.62 2.88
N ALA A 369 20.83 -29.78 4.02
CA ALA A 369 21.01 -30.93 4.93
C ALA A 369 20.68 -32.28 4.25
N LYS A 370 19.76 -32.28 3.27
CA LYS A 370 19.41 -33.46 2.48
C LYS A 370 20.37 -33.68 1.33
N LEU A 371 20.89 -32.63 0.70
CA LEU A 371 21.77 -32.71 -0.47
C LEU A 371 23.24 -32.99 -0.12
N ALA A 372 23.73 -32.45 0.99
CA ALA A 372 25.11 -32.65 1.43
C ALA A 372 25.47 -34.16 1.64
N PRO A 373 24.62 -34.99 2.28
CA PRO A 373 24.89 -36.44 2.40
C PRO A 373 24.90 -37.19 1.10
N LEU A 374 24.25 -36.67 0.04
CA LEU A 374 24.22 -37.29 -1.30
C LEU A 374 25.50 -37.02 -2.11
N GLY A 375 26.49 -36.32 -1.51
CA GLY A 375 27.78 -36.08 -2.15
C GLY A 375 27.84 -34.82 -3.03
N LEU A 376 26.85 -33.93 -2.95
CA LEU A 376 26.91 -32.64 -3.63
C LEU A 376 27.96 -31.74 -2.94
N PRO A 377 29.02 -31.30 -3.65
CA PRO A 377 30.02 -30.41 -3.06
C PRO A 377 29.44 -28.99 -2.88
N ILE A 378 29.07 -28.64 -1.66
CA ILE A 378 28.56 -27.32 -1.31
C ILE A 378 29.70 -26.48 -0.74
N PRO A 379 30.07 -25.33 -1.38
CA PRO A 379 31.13 -24.47 -0.88
C PRO A 379 30.75 -23.84 0.47
N GLN A 380 31.57 -24.05 1.51
CA GLN A 380 31.33 -23.43 2.83
C GLN A 380 31.25 -21.91 2.76
N ARG A 381 32.09 -21.28 1.91
CA ARG A 381 32.06 -19.84 1.67
C ARG A 381 30.69 -19.36 1.20
N TRP A 382 30.07 -20.05 0.23
CA TRP A 382 28.73 -19.72 -0.26
C TRP A 382 27.67 -19.84 0.85
N VAL A 383 27.74 -20.89 1.68
CA VAL A 383 26.85 -21.06 2.84
C VAL A 383 27.02 -19.89 3.81
N ARG A 384 28.24 -19.54 4.17
CA ARG A 384 28.50 -18.43 5.09
C ARG A 384 28.01 -17.10 4.55
N GLU A 385 28.29 -16.79 3.29
CA GLU A 385 27.81 -15.57 2.62
C GLU A 385 26.28 -15.51 2.62
N LYS A 386 25.61 -16.65 2.35
CA LYS A 386 24.15 -16.72 2.27
C LYS A 386 23.46 -16.47 3.63
N TRP A 387 24.04 -16.93 4.73
CA TRP A 387 23.53 -16.72 6.10
C TRP A 387 24.17 -15.52 6.82
N GLY A 388 25.04 -14.77 6.16
CA GLY A 388 25.73 -13.65 6.79
C GLY A 388 26.66 -14.07 7.95
N ILE A 389 27.18 -15.33 7.93
CA ILE A 389 28.05 -15.85 8.97
C ILE A 389 29.48 -15.44 8.67
N PRO A 390 30.12 -14.64 9.54
CA PRO A 390 31.50 -14.21 9.33
C PRO A 390 32.48 -15.41 9.38
N GLU A 391 33.64 -15.24 8.77
CA GLU A 391 34.71 -16.22 8.90
C GLU A 391 35.33 -16.10 10.29
N ALA A 392 35.39 -17.23 11.02
CA ALA A 392 35.96 -17.24 12.36
C ALA A 392 37.46 -17.04 12.29
N ALA A 393 38.04 -16.27 13.21
CA ALA A 393 39.46 -16.13 13.36
C ALA A 393 40.11 -17.48 13.81
N PRO A 394 41.41 -17.73 13.53
CA PRO A 394 42.04 -19.02 13.86
C PRO A 394 41.91 -19.46 15.33
N ASP A 395 41.82 -18.52 16.26
CA ASP A 395 41.73 -18.76 17.71
C ASP A 395 40.36 -18.46 18.32
N GLU A 396 39.35 -18.23 17.46
CA GLU A 396 37.98 -17.91 17.93
C GLU A 396 37.20 -19.17 18.26
N PRO A 397 36.55 -19.25 19.43
CA PRO A 397 35.69 -20.38 19.76
C PRO A 397 34.48 -20.48 18.81
N VAL A 398 34.33 -21.60 18.10
CA VAL A 398 33.24 -21.82 17.14
C VAL A 398 32.18 -22.75 17.69
N LEU A 399 30.92 -22.45 17.42
CA LEU A 399 29.79 -23.34 17.76
C LEU A 399 29.87 -24.61 16.90
N GLY A 400 29.86 -25.78 17.52
CA GLY A 400 29.75 -27.07 16.83
C GLY A 400 31.05 -27.84 16.59
N GLN A 401 32.22 -27.35 17.00
CA GLN A 401 33.41 -28.19 17.10
C GLN A 401 33.32 -29.08 18.37
N GLN A 402 32.61 -30.19 18.26
CA GLN A 402 32.95 -31.33 19.13
C GLN A 402 34.25 -31.93 18.56
N GLY A 403 35.32 -31.81 19.30
CA GLY A 403 36.64 -32.20 18.91
C GLY A 403 36.70 -33.63 18.38
N SER A 404 37.34 -33.81 17.23
CA SER A 404 37.96 -35.07 16.85
C SER A 404 39.12 -35.32 17.82
N GLY A 405 38.82 -35.91 19.00
CA GLY A 405 39.83 -36.33 19.95
C GLY A 405 40.65 -37.45 19.36
N ILE A 406 41.92 -37.18 19.15
CA ILE A 406 42.99 -38.16 19.01
C ILE A 406 42.90 -39.07 20.27
N MET A 407 42.74 -40.38 20.06
CA MET A 407 42.90 -41.37 21.12
C MET A 407 44.33 -41.25 21.67
N ASP A 408 44.48 -40.81 22.89
CA ASP A 408 45.64 -41.17 23.72
C ASP A 408 45.15 -41.99 24.91
N GLN A 409 45.80 -43.15 25.11
CA GLN A 409 45.54 -44.11 26.17
C GLN A 409 46.12 -43.55 27.47
N GLY A 410 45.35 -43.54 28.52
CA GLY A 410 45.93 -43.44 29.85
C GLY A 410 44.98 -42.99 30.96
N SER A 411 44.62 -43.96 31.79
CA SER A 411 44.24 -43.93 33.22
C SER A 411 42.92 -43.27 33.61
N GLY A 412 42.14 -44.13 34.23
CA GLY A 412 40.85 -43.82 34.82
C GLY A 412 40.90 -42.94 36.07
N ILE A 413 39.89 -42.15 36.20
CA ILE A 413 39.26 -41.80 37.48
C ILE A 413 37.77 -41.58 37.20
N ARG A 414 36.95 -42.31 37.90
CA ARG A 414 35.52 -42.12 37.97
C ARG A 414 35.23 -40.74 38.58
N ASP A 415 34.43 -39.96 37.93
CA ASP A 415 33.60 -39.01 38.67
C ASP A 415 32.17 -38.95 38.07
N GLN A 416 31.23 -39.28 38.91
CA GLN A 416 29.80 -39.19 38.63
C GLN A 416 29.37 -37.76 38.95
N GLY A 417 28.88 -37.05 37.95
CA GLY A 417 28.17 -35.80 38.27
C GLY A 417 28.24 -34.72 37.22
N SER A 418 27.70 -34.94 36.00
CA SER A 418 27.52 -33.80 35.04
C SER A 418 26.44 -34.04 33.98
N GLU A 419 25.58 -35.04 34.11
CA GLU A 419 24.52 -35.26 33.11
C GLU A 419 23.26 -34.40 33.31
N THR A 420 23.12 -33.73 34.47
CA THR A 420 21.90 -32.98 34.79
C THR A 420 21.90 -31.51 34.30
N GLN A 421 23.06 -30.93 33.99
CA GLN A 421 23.11 -29.52 33.54
C GLN A 421 22.99 -29.33 32.01
N SER A 422 23.39 -30.33 31.23
CA SER A 422 23.24 -30.24 29.76
C SER A 422 21.81 -30.53 29.28
N ALA A 423 21.04 -31.30 30.05
CA ALA A 423 19.62 -31.56 29.75
C ALA A 423 18.75 -30.31 30.02
N HIS A 424 19.07 -29.56 31.11
CA HIS A 424 18.31 -28.33 31.42
C HIS A 424 18.55 -27.20 30.40
N ARG A 425 19.76 -27.10 29.84
CA ARG A 425 20.04 -26.09 28.83
C ARG A 425 19.44 -26.41 27.45
N ARG A 426 19.30 -27.71 27.11
CA ARG A 426 18.57 -28.13 25.88
C ARG A 426 17.06 -27.93 26.00
N MET A 427 16.49 -28.08 27.23
CA MET A 427 15.07 -27.76 27.44
C MET A 427 14.74 -26.27 27.31
N GLN A 428 15.64 -25.37 27.72
CA GLN A 428 15.38 -23.93 27.60
C GLN A 428 15.41 -23.40 26.17
N PHE A 429 16.19 -24.00 25.24
CA PHE A 429 16.18 -23.62 23.83
C PHE A 429 15.05 -24.28 23.02
N ALA A 430 14.56 -25.45 23.47
CA ALA A 430 13.40 -26.09 22.84
C ALA A 430 12.06 -25.45 23.26
N GLN A 431 12.01 -24.79 24.44
CA GLN A 431 10.82 -24.05 24.85
C GLN A 431 10.64 -22.69 24.18
N ALA A 432 11.67 -22.15 23.49
CA ALA A 432 11.57 -20.90 22.75
C ALA A 432 10.94 -21.04 21.34
N GLN A 433 10.64 -22.26 20.89
CA GLN A 433 9.98 -22.56 19.61
C GLN A 433 8.73 -23.45 19.75
N ALA A 434 8.25 -23.70 20.96
CA ALA A 434 6.93 -24.28 21.13
C ALA A 434 5.91 -23.17 20.86
N GLU A 435 4.99 -23.42 19.92
CA GLU A 435 3.77 -22.63 19.79
C GLU A 435 3.18 -22.43 21.20
N PRO A 436 2.73 -21.22 21.55
CA PRO A 436 2.07 -21.02 22.82
C PRO A 436 0.94 -22.04 22.91
N ALA A 437 0.85 -22.73 24.04
CA ALA A 437 -0.27 -23.64 24.28
C ALA A 437 -1.57 -22.86 24.05
N PRO A 438 -2.55 -23.47 23.35
CA PRO A 438 -3.81 -22.81 23.04
C PRO A 438 -4.37 -22.23 24.34
N ASP A 439 -4.73 -20.96 24.31
CA ASP A 439 -5.39 -20.30 25.42
C ASP A 439 -6.88 -20.70 25.48
N ALA A 440 -7.54 -20.31 26.55
CA ALA A 440 -8.96 -20.64 26.71
C ALA A 440 -9.86 -20.05 25.59
N LEU A 441 -9.35 -19.07 24.85
CA LEU A 441 -10.03 -18.49 23.69
C LEU A 441 -9.83 -19.39 22.46
N ASP A 442 -8.65 -19.93 22.25
CA ASP A 442 -8.35 -20.87 21.15
C ASP A 442 -9.14 -22.17 21.32
N GLU A 443 -9.30 -22.67 22.56
CA GLU A 443 -10.16 -23.84 22.84
C GLU A 443 -11.64 -23.55 22.53
N LEU A 444 -12.16 -22.38 22.90
CA LEU A 444 -13.52 -21.94 22.57
C LEU A 444 -13.74 -21.78 21.07
N VAL A 445 -12.77 -21.24 20.35
CA VAL A 445 -12.81 -21.11 18.89
C VAL A 445 -12.78 -22.49 18.24
N ALA A 446 -11.93 -23.41 18.71
CA ALA A 446 -11.88 -24.78 18.19
C ALA A 446 -13.19 -25.55 18.45
N GLU A 447 -13.79 -25.37 19.63
CA GLU A 447 -15.11 -25.96 19.97
C GLU A 447 -16.22 -25.38 19.08
N ALA A 448 -16.25 -24.06 18.88
CA ALA A 448 -17.20 -23.39 17.99
C ALA A 448 -17.03 -23.84 16.53
N LEU A 449 -15.79 -23.99 16.06
CA LEU A 449 -15.48 -24.47 14.71
C LEU A 449 -15.83 -25.96 14.52
N SER A 450 -15.72 -26.79 15.55
CA SER A 450 -16.09 -28.21 15.44
C SER A 450 -17.59 -28.46 15.36
N GLY A 451 -18.42 -27.53 15.85
CA GLY A 451 -19.87 -27.63 15.88
C GLY A 451 -20.62 -26.82 14.80
N TRP A 452 -19.93 -26.13 13.90
CA TRP A 452 -20.61 -25.21 12.96
C TRP A 452 -21.33 -25.93 11.80
N GLU A 453 -20.83 -27.05 11.31
CA GLU A 453 -21.45 -27.80 10.21
C GLU A 453 -22.90 -28.24 10.52
N PRO A 454 -23.19 -28.88 11.67
CA PRO A 454 -24.56 -29.25 12.02
C PRO A 454 -25.50 -28.04 12.16
N GLN A 455 -24.97 -26.87 12.55
CA GLN A 455 -25.76 -25.66 12.74
C GLN A 455 -26.07 -24.94 11.41
N MET A 456 -25.25 -25.15 10.39
CA MET A 456 -25.47 -24.67 9.02
C MET A 456 -26.40 -25.59 8.22
N GLN A 457 -26.57 -26.84 8.63
CA GLN A 457 -27.30 -27.86 7.88
C GLN A 457 -28.73 -27.41 7.53
N PRO A 458 -29.54 -26.80 8.46
CA PRO A 458 -30.88 -26.32 8.13
C PRO A 458 -30.95 -25.20 7.08
N MET A 459 -29.84 -24.50 6.84
CA MET A 459 -29.74 -23.52 5.75
C MET A 459 -29.33 -24.17 4.44
N VAL A 460 -28.57 -25.28 4.49
CA VAL A 460 -28.04 -25.97 3.30
C VAL A 460 -29.01 -26.98 2.75
N ASP A 461 -29.78 -27.66 3.60
CA ASP A 461 -30.73 -28.70 3.21
C ASP A 461 -31.76 -28.27 2.14
N PRO A 462 -32.39 -27.08 2.22
CA PRO A 462 -33.30 -26.60 1.19
C PRO A 462 -32.61 -26.39 -0.17
N LEU A 463 -31.35 -25.91 -0.17
CA LEU A 463 -30.55 -25.75 -1.40
C LEU A 463 -30.19 -27.09 -2.01
N GLN A 464 -29.78 -28.04 -1.17
CA GLN A 464 -29.45 -29.40 -1.60
C GLN A 464 -30.67 -30.07 -2.24
N ALA A 465 -31.81 -29.97 -1.61
CA ALA A 465 -33.08 -30.50 -2.12
C ALA A 465 -33.50 -29.86 -3.47
N LEU A 466 -33.22 -28.54 -3.65
CA LEU A 466 -33.45 -27.87 -4.92
C LEU A 466 -32.51 -28.41 -6.02
N LEU A 467 -31.23 -28.59 -5.71
CA LEU A 467 -30.25 -29.11 -6.65
C LEU A 467 -30.57 -30.55 -7.06
N ASP A 468 -30.95 -31.40 -6.10
CA ASP A 468 -31.33 -32.79 -6.36
C ASP A 468 -32.55 -32.87 -7.25
N ARG A 469 -33.54 -32.01 -7.02
CA ARG A 469 -34.75 -31.92 -7.87
C ARG A 469 -34.38 -31.42 -9.28
N ALA A 470 -33.58 -30.38 -9.39
CA ALA A 470 -33.13 -29.85 -10.68
C ALA A 470 -32.38 -30.89 -11.49
N ALA A 471 -31.53 -31.70 -10.82
CA ALA A 471 -30.79 -32.80 -11.45
C ALA A 471 -31.73 -33.92 -11.89
N ALA A 472 -32.72 -34.31 -11.07
CA ALA A 472 -33.66 -35.37 -11.40
C ALA A 472 -34.60 -35.01 -12.55
N GLU A 473 -35.01 -33.73 -12.62
CA GLU A 473 -35.98 -33.23 -13.62
C GLU A 473 -35.29 -32.57 -14.84
N GLY A 474 -33.93 -32.51 -14.87
CA GLY A 474 -33.14 -32.02 -16.01
C GLY A 474 -33.34 -30.51 -16.27
N TRP A 475 -33.44 -29.70 -15.21
CA TRP A 475 -33.67 -28.26 -15.30
C TRP A 475 -32.55 -27.52 -16.02
N THR A 476 -32.90 -26.45 -16.71
CA THR A 476 -31.95 -25.51 -17.25
C THR A 476 -31.41 -24.58 -16.15
N ALA A 477 -30.25 -23.97 -16.36
CA ALA A 477 -29.67 -23.00 -15.43
C ALA A 477 -30.63 -21.83 -15.12
N GLN A 478 -31.45 -21.42 -16.09
CA GLN A 478 -32.44 -20.34 -15.89
C GLN A 478 -33.57 -20.79 -14.95
N GLN A 479 -34.05 -22.00 -15.11
CA GLN A 479 -35.12 -22.55 -14.21
C GLN A 479 -34.62 -22.70 -12.78
N LEU A 480 -33.32 -23.05 -12.61
CA LEU A 480 -32.71 -23.12 -11.29
C LEU A 480 -32.61 -21.71 -10.65
N ILE A 481 -32.17 -20.71 -11.42
CA ILE A 481 -32.09 -19.31 -10.94
C ILE A 481 -33.48 -18.78 -10.55
N ASP A 482 -34.51 -19.05 -11.33
CA ASP A 482 -35.87 -18.58 -11.07
C ASP A 482 -36.51 -19.24 -9.82
N ALA A 483 -36.05 -20.44 -9.43
CA ALA A 483 -36.48 -21.14 -8.25
C ALA A 483 -35.76 -20.75 -6.94
N LEU A 484 -34.55 -20.19 -7.03
CA LEU A 484 -33.74 -19.81 -5.88
C LEU A 484 -34.41 -18.87 -4.87
N PRO A 485 -35.15 -17.81 -5.28
CA PRO A 485 -35.82 -16.93 -4.32
C PRO A 485 -36.80 -17.65 -3.38
N GLY A 486 -37.51 -18.66 -3.86
CA GLY A 486 -38.45 -19.44 -3.03
C GLY A 486 -37.77 -20.32 -1.98
N VAL A 487 -36.51 -20.71 -2.22
CA VAL A 487 -35.75 -21.52 -1.27
C VAL A 487 -35.11 -20.67 -0.17
N ILE A 488 -34.80 -19.41 -0.46
CA ILE A 488 -34.22 -18.49 0.53
C ILE A 488 -35.20 -18.25 1.69
N ASP A 489 -36.50 -18.21 1.42
CA ASP A 489 -37.55 -18.05 2.43
C ASP A 489 -37.70 -19.29 3.33
N ASP A 490 -37.27 -20.47 2.86
CA ASP A 490 -37.33 -21.75 3.59
C ASP A 490 -36.07 -22.04 4.41
N MET A 491 -35.01 -21.19 4.30
CA MET A 491 -33.76 -21.34 5.04
C MET A 491 -33.92 -20.91 6.51
N ASP A 492 -33.69 -21.82 7.45
CA ASP A 492 -33.73 -21.52 8.88
C ASP A 492 -32.32 -21.18 9.41
N ALA A 493 -32.11 -19.91 9.69
CA ALA A 493 -30.88 -19.39 10.26
C ALA A 493 -30.91 -19.30 11.80
N ALA A 494 -31.96 -19.74 12.47
CA ALA A 494 -32.14 -19.53 13.91
C ALA A 494 -31.03 -20.19 14.73
N GLN A 495 -30.65 -21.42 14.41
CA GLN A 495 -29.61 -22.16 15.12
C GLN A 495 -28.23 -21.51 14.97
N LEU A 496 -27.85 -21.07 13.76
CA LEU A 496 -26.62 -20.37 13.50
C LEU A 496 -26.57 -19.00 14.21
N THR A 497 -27.71 -18.28 14.17
CA THR A 497 -27.81 -16.97 14.84
C THR A 497 -27.66 -17.10 16.36
N ASP A 498 -28.27 -18.13 16.98
CA ASP A 498 -28.15 -18.39 18.41
C ASP A 498 -26.73 -18.79 18.81
N ALA A 499 -26.05 -19.62 18.02
CA ALA A 499 -24.66 -20.01 18.23
C ALA A 499 -23.70 -18.82 18.10
N LEU A 500 -23.87 -17.97 17.11
CA LEU A 500 -23.07 -16.76 16.93
C LEU A 500 -23.33 -15.75 18.05
N ALA A 501 -24.56 -15.62 18.52
CA ALA A 501 -24.90 -14.76 19.65
C ALA A 501 -24.24 -15.24 20.95
N ARG A 502 -24.23 -16.56 21.20
CA ARG A 502 -23.54 -17.15 22.37
C ARG A 502 -22.02 -16.95 22.29
N ALA A 503 -21.40 -17.22 21.13
CA ALA A 503 -19.97 -17.02 20.93
C ALA A 503 -19.56 -15.54 21.10
N ALA A 504 -20.34 -14.60 20.56
CA ALA A 504 -20.12 -13.17 20.71
C ALA A 504 -20.31 -12.71 22.16
N PHE A 505 -21.27 -13.29 22.90
CA PHE A 505 -21.49 -12.99 24.31
C PHE A 505 -20.31 -13.47 25.17
N VAL A 506 -19.83 -14.69 24.95
CA VAL A 506 -18.66 -15.26 25.67
C VAL A 506 -17.39 -14.48 25.38
N ALA A 507 -17.12 -14.14 24.12
CA ALA A 507 -15.99 -13.31 23.72
C ALA A 507 -16.03 -11.91 24.38
N ARG A 508 -17.24 -11.33 24.49
CA ARG A 508 -17.43 -10.02 25.14
C ARG A 508 -17.22 -10.11 26.67
N LEU A 509 -17.65 -11.20 27.30
CA LEU A 509 -17.42 -11.48 28.71
C LEU A 509 -15.92 -11.65 28.99
N ALA A 510 -15.19 -12.39 28.17
CA ALA A 510 -13.75 -12.56 28.26
C ALA A 510 -12.99 -11.22 28.09
N GLY A 511 -13.44 -10.37 27.13
CA GLY A 511 -12.87 -9.04 26.92
C GLY A 511 -13.15 -8.03 28.04
N VAL A 512 -14.30 -8.13 28.73
CA VAL A 512 -14.66 -7.24 29.87
C VAL A 512 -13.92 -7.64 31.14
N HIS A 513 -13.61 -8.93 31.34
CA HIS A 513 -12.96 -9.41 32.55
C HIS A 513 -11.45 -9.41 32.52
N GLY A 514 -10.77 -8.95 31.45
CA GLY A 514 -9.32 -8.70 31.27
C GLY A 514 -8.35 -8.98 32.45
N ARG A 515 -8.65 -10.01 33.25
CA ARG A 515 -7.84 -10.56 34.33
C ARG A 515 -7.78 -12.07 34.15
N GLU A 516 -6.58 -12.54 33.88
CA GLU A 516 -6.25 -13.96 34.06
C GLU A 516 -6.76 -14.47 35.40
N PRO A 517 -7.44 -15.61 35.45
CA PRO A 517 -7.71 -16.26 36.73
C PRO A 517 -6.36 -16.72 37.32
N ARG A 518 -5.94 -16.09 38.43
CA ARG A 518 -4.85 -16.63 39.24
C ARG A 518 -5.26 -18.02 39.72
N ARG A 519 -4.49 -19.01 39.29
CA ARG A 519 -4.56 -20.35 39.91
C ARG A 519 -4.05 -20.22 41.33
N GLU A 520 -4.90 -20.51 42.34
CA GLU A 520 -4.52 -21.01 43.65
C GLU A 520 -4.29 -22.52 43.53
#